data_811917ae2c7086e3ff841a2b674f8b43
#
_entry.id   811917ae2c7086e3ff841a2b674f8b43
#
_cell.length_a   1.000
_cell.length_b   1.000
_cell.length_c   1.000
_cell.angle_alpha   90.00
_cell.angle_beta   90.00
_cell.angle_gamma   90.00
#
_symmetry.space_group_name_H-M   'P 1'
#
loop_
_entity.id
_entity.type
_entity.pdbx_description
1 polymer ?
#
loop_
_entity_poly.entity_id
_entity_poly.type
_entity_poly.pdbx_seq_one_letter_code
_entity_poly.pdbx_strand_id
1 'polypeptide(L)'
;NVNKGLVFYASVLESENIGIDLVERATKLFRKKGLKGVPHLGRHCDFTEISDDIREKTIGPDVEESGTLTLPRSFNMMFQTNVGAMTDASSVAYLRPETAQGMFVDFKNVVDTTRVKLPFGIAQIGKSFRNEITPRNFIFRSREFEQMEMEYFIHEDADWAKCHEEWITWCENWLKSIGLPASHLSRYTHPKEKLAFYSRGTVDIMFKYPFGVQELWGIAARGNYDLTQHATASGKPQDIFDETTKKKFVPH
;
A
#
# COMPACT_ATOMS: atom_id res chain seq x y z
N ASN A 1 23.97 0.12 21.52
CA ASN A 1 25.30 -0.11 22.07
C ASN A 1 25.30 -1.49 22.72
N VAL A 2 25.71 -2.50 21.97
CA VAL A 2 25.71 -3.92 22.38
C VAL A 2 26.43 -4.12 23.71
N ASN A 3 27.49 -3.34 23.99
CA ASN A 3 28.25 -3.38 25.23
C ASN A 3 27.47 -2.92 26.47
N LYS A 4 26.28 -2.30 26.30
CA LYS A 4 25.42 -1.88 27.43
C LYS A 4 24.06 -2.56 27.42
N GLY A 5 23.85 -3.53 26.54
CA GLY A 5 22.69 -4.42 26.54
C GLY A 5 21.37 -3.82 26.07
N LEU A 6 21.38 -2.71 25.34
CA LEU A 6 20.16 -2.13 24.78
C LEU A 6 20.24 -2.07 23.25
N VAL A 7 19.32 -2.75 22.60
CA VAL A 7 19.14 -2.77 21.15
C VAL A 7 17.71 -2.34 20.86
N PHE A 8 17.52 -1.42 19.91
CA PHE A 8 16.21 -0.99 19.48
C PHE A 8 15.86 -1.72 18.19
N TYR A 9 14.70 -2.35 18.18
CA TYR A 9 14.12 -2.89 16.98
C TYR A 9 13.23 -1.83 16.31
N ALA A 10 13.52 -1.54 15.05
CA ALA A 10 12.67 -0.75 14.20
C ALA A 10 12.18 -1.64 13.05
N SER A 11 10.88 -1.92 13.04
CA SER A 11 10.29 -2.59 11.88
C SER A 11 10.30 -1.61 10.71
N VAL A 12 10.92 -2.00 9.63
CA VAL A 12 10.85 -1.38 8.30
C VAL A 12 11.14 0.12 8.28
N LEU A 13 12.36 0.44 7.97
CA LEU A 13 12.82 1.79 7.68
C LEU A 13 12.66 2.07 6.19
N GLU A 14 11.45 2.35 5.75
CA GLU A 14 11.18 2.65 4.33
C GLU A 14 11.09 4.14 4.01
N SER A 15 11.17 5.03 5.00
CA SER A 15 11.21 6.46 4.75
C SER A 15 12.39 7.13 5.44
N GLU A 16 13.02 8.10 4.78
CA GLU A 16 14.13 8.90 5.33
C GLU A 16 13.76 9.61 6.65
N ASN A 17 12.48 9.89 6.87
CA ASN A 17 11.97 10.55 8.06
C ASN A 17 11.79 9.63 9.28
N ILE A 18 11.65 8.32 9.08
CA ILE A 18 11.52 7.37 10.19
C ILE A 18 12.81 7.28 11.01
N GLY A 19 13.97 7.46 10.38
CA GLY A 19 15.25 7.45 11.05
C GLY A 19 15.38 8.54 12.11
N ILE A 20 14.89 9.73 11.84
CA ILE A 20 14.97 10.89 12.76
C ILE A 20 14.07 10.66 13.97
N ASP A 21 12.80 10.30 13.76
CA ASP A 21 11.85 10.02 14.84
C ASP A 21 12.32 8.86 15.74
N LEU A 22 12.85 7.81 15.14
CA LEU A 22 13.39 6.67 15.87
C LEU A 22 14.62 7.05 16.73
N VAL A 23 15.53 7.86 16.18
CA VAL A 23 16.70 8.36 16.92
C VAL A 23 16.26 9.25 18.08
N GLU A 24 15.27 10.10 17.88
CA GLU A 24 14.74 10.94 18.95
C GLU A 24 14.09 10.11 20.07
N ARG A 25 13.24 9.14 19.72
CA ARG A 25 12.63 8.21 20.68
C ARG A 25 13.69 7.42 21.43
N ALA A 26 14.65 6.83 20.74
CA ALA A 26 15.74 6.08 21.35
C ALA A 26 16.62 6.98 22.26
N THR A 27 16.89 8.21 21.84
CA THR A 27 17.65 9.18 22.64
C THR A 27 16.89 9.56 23.92
N LYS A 28 15.59 9.78 23.82
CA LYS A 28 14.70 10.08 24.96
C LYS A 28 14.68 8.92 25.96
N LEU A 29 14.60 7.68 25.46
CA LEU A 29 14.61 6.49 26.31
C LEU A 29 15.98 6.26 26.95
N PHE A 30 17.07 6.50 26.22
CA PHE A 30 18.44 6.47 26.78
C PHE A 30 18.60 7.41 27.96
N ARG A 31 18.13 8.66 27.82
CA ARG A 31 18.16 9.65 28.90
C ARG A 31 17.32 9.21 30.10
N LYS A 32 16.11 8.69 29.88
CA LYS A 32 15.24 8.17 30.94
C LYS A 32 15.89 7.03 31.73
N LYS A 33 16.67 6.19 31.05
CA LYS A 33 17.41 5.07 31.66
C LYS A 33 18.81 5.45 32.17
N GLY A 34 19.14 6.74 32.21
CA GLY A 34 20.44 7.23 32.72
C GLY A 34 21.66 6.86 31.85
N LEU A 35 21.42 6.43 30.59
CA LEU A 35 22.46 6.09 29.65
C LEU A 35 23.01 7.34 28.96
N LYS A 36 24.36 7.39 28.83
CA LYS A 36 25.04 8.48 28.10
C LYS A 36 25.32 8.05 26.67
N GLY A 37 25.14 8.99 25.73
CA GLY A 37 25.45 8.80 24.31
C GLY A 37 24.24 8.88 23.40
N VAL A 38 24.50 8.80 22.09
CA VAL A 38 23.49 8.76 21.05
C VAL A 38 23.33 7.30 20.60
N PRO A 39 22.12 6.77 20.50
CA PRO A 39 21.90 5.43 19.98
C PRO A 39 22.36 5.34 18.52
N HIS A 40 23.15 4.33 18.20
CA HIS A 40 23.47 4.01 16.81
C HIS A 40 22.34 3.14 16.24
N LEU A 41 21.80 3.58 15.12
CA LEU A 41 20.93 2.72 14.31
C LEU A 41 21.81 1.64 13.68
N GLY A 42 21.58 0.40 14.07
CA GLY A 42 22.24 -0.76 13.44
C GLY A 42 21.78 -0.90 11.99
N ARG A 43 22.57 -1.60 11.18
CA ARG A 43 22.11 -2.02 9.86
C ARG A 43 20.90 -2.95 10.01
N HIS A 44 20.03 -2.94 9.00
CA HIS A 44 18.96 -3.92 8.89
C HIS A 44 19.54 -5.34 9.04
N CYS A 45 19.03 -6.08 10.00
CA CYS A 45 19.34 -7.50 10.17
C CYS A 45 18.05 -8.30 10.11
N ASP A 46 18.15 -9.51 9.59
CA ASP A 46 17.02 -10.44 9.67
C ASP A 46 16.77 -10.79 11.13
N PHE A 47 15.58 -10.48 11.61
CA PHE A 47 15.23 -10.70 13.01
C PHE A 47 15.18 -12.19 13.37
N THR A 48 15.03 -13.09 12.39
CA THR A 48 15.07 -14.53 12.58
C THR A 48 16.48 -15.04 12.92
N GLU A 49 17.51 -14.29 12.52
CA GLU A 49 18.92 -14.61 12.76
C GLU A 49 19.46 -14.04 14.09
N ILE A 50 18.65 -13.24 14.79
CA ILE A 50 19.06 -12.64 16.07
C ILE A 50 19.02 -13.71 17.17
N SER A 51 20.16 -13.89 17.86
CA SER A 51 20.26 -14.79 19.01
C SER A 51 19.32 -14.38 20.15
N ASP A 52 18.93 -15.35 20.96
CA ASP A 52 18.08 -15.13 22.14
C ASP A 52 18.65 -14.07 23.09
N ASP A 53 19.97 -14.09 23.31
CA ASP A 53 20.67 -13.11 24.16
C ASP A 53 20.51 -11.66 23.64
N ILE A 54 20.54 -11.45 22.32
CA ILE A 54 20.31 -10.14 21.73
C ILE A 54 18.80 -9.78 21.82
N ARG A 55 17.92 -10.74 21.60
CA ARG A 55 16.48 -10.53 21.67
C ARG A 55 16.01 -10.14 23.07
N GLU A 56 16.55 -10.77 24.12
CA GLU A 56 16.29 -10.42 25.54
C GLU A 56 16.71 -8.99 25.89
N LYS A 57 17.71 -8.45 25.19
CA LYS A 57 18.21 -7.09 25.37
C LYS A 57 17.55 -6.08 24.44
N THR A 58 16.67 -6.51 23.54
CA THR A 58 16.07 -5.67 22.52
C THR A 58 14.79 -5.00 23.05
N ILE A 59 14.68 -3.70 22.78
CA ILE A 59 13.49 -2.91 23.10
C ILE A 59 12.63 -2.81 21.84
N GLY A 60 11.38 -3.24 21.94
CA GLY A 60 10.42 -3.15 20.85
C GLY A 60 10.00 -1.71 20.52
N PRO A 61 9.35 -1.50 19.36
CA PRO A 61 9.01 -0.14 18.90
C PRO A 61 8.01 0.60 19.80
N ASP A 62 7.11 -0.15 20.47
CA ASP A 62 6.00 0.42 21.24
C ASP A 62 6.13 0.21 22.75
N VAL A 63 7.26 -0.30 23.23
CA VAL A 63 7.52 -0.58 24.65
C VAL A 63 8.82 0.04 25.11
N GLU A 64 8.92 0.31 26.39
CA GLU A 64 10.13 0.88 27.02
C GLU A 64 10.99 -0.16 27.75
N GLU A 65 10.57 -1.42 27.77
CA GLU A 65 11.25 -2.52 28.44
C GLU A 65 11.92 -3.45 27.44
N SER A 66 13.10 -3.97 27.80
CA SER A 66 13.80 -4.99 27.03
C SER A 66 13.17 -6.38 27.23
N GLY A 67 13.44 -7.31 26.32
CA GLY A 67 13.01 -8.70 26.42
C GLY A 67 11.54 -8.95 26.09
N THR A 68 10.84 -7.97 25.53
CA THR A 68 9.42 -8.10 25.18
C THR A 68 9.20 -8.56 23.72
N LEU A 69 10.26 -8.66 22.93
CA LEU A 69 10.15 -9.13 21.54
C LEU A 69 10.04 -10.65 21.49
N THR A 70 8.99 -11.11 20.84
CA THR A 70 8.82 -12.53 20.50
C THR A 70 9.48 -12.84 19.15
N LEU A 71 9.64 -14.12 18.84
CA LEU A 71 10.00 -14.54 17.49
C LEU A 71 8.97 -14.02 16.47
N PRO A 72 9.44 -13.66 15.26
CA PRO A 72 8.53 -13.25 14.20
C PRO A 72 7.57 -14.40 13.86
N ARG A 73 6.32 -14.07 13.63
CA ARG A 73 5.29 -15.01 13.21
C ARG A 73 4.77 -14.55 11.84
N SER A 74 4.54 -15.50 10.97
CA SER A 74 3.86 -15.20 9.71
C SER A 74 2.47 -14.64 10.01
N PHE A 75 2.12 -13.57 9.32
CA PHE A 75 0.86 -12.87 9.49
C PHE A 75 0.13 -12.79 8.16
N ASN A 76 -1.13 -13.22 8.14
CA ASN A 76 -1.95 -13.09 6.95
C ASN A 76 -2.66 -11.74 6.97
N MET A 77 -2.28 -10.87 6.04
CA MET A 77 -2.90 -9.55 5.88
C MET A 77 -4.33 -9.62 5.34
N MET A 78 -4.73 -10.72 4.73
CA MET A 78 -6.10 -10.92 4.27
C MET A 78 -6.94 -11.62 5.34
N PHE A 79 -8.16 -11.15 5.54
CA PHE A 79 -9.13 -11.87 6.36
C PHE A 79 -9.53 -13.15 5.67
N GLN A 80 -9.44 -14.25 6.41
CA GLN A 80 -9.88 -15.55 5.99
C GLN A 80 -11.19 -15.91 6.70
N THR A 81 -12.11 -16.53 5.99
CA THR A 81 -13.34 -17.06 6.53
C THR A 81 -13.66 -18.41 5.87
N ASN A 82 -14.65 -19.10 6.38
CA ASN A 82 -15.17 -20.33 5.78
C ASN A 82 -16.57 -20.08 5.23
N VAL A 83 -16.86 -20.60 4.05
CA VAL A 83 -18.16 -20.49 3.38
C VAL A 83 -18.79 -21.88 3.31
N GLY A 84 -20.04 -21.99 3.78
CA GLY A 84 -20.76 -23.25 3.82
C GLY A 84 -20.83 -23.87 5.22
N ALA A 85 -21.43 -25.05 5.28
CA ALA A 85 -21.73 -25.75 6.55
C ALA A 85 -20.52 -26.51 7.12
N MET A 86 -19.51 -26.78 6.30
CA MET A 86 -18.32 -27.55 6.72
C MET A 86 -17.09 -26.64 6.76
N THR A 87 -16.20 -26.91 7.70
CA THR A 87 -14.93 -26.18 7.86
C THR A 87 -13.80 -27.07 7.38
N ASP A 88 -13.50 -26.98 6.09
CA ASP A 88 -12.39 -27.67 5.45
C ASP A 88 -11.59 -26.71 4.53
N ALA A 89 -10.52 -27.21 3.93
CA ALA A 89 -9.67 -26.41 3.07
C ALA A 89 -10.40 -25.87 1.81
N SER A 90 -11.45 -26.55 1.35
CA SER A 90 -12.23 -26.14 0.18
C SER A 90 -13.24 -25.05 0.50
N SER A 91 -13.58 -24.87 1.77
CA SER A 91 -14.53 -23.86 2.24
C SER A 91 -13.87 -22.50 2.54
N VAL A 92 -12.53 -22.42 2.47
CA VAL A 92 -11.79 -21.19 2.77
C VAL A 92 -12.06 -20.12 1.73
N ALA A 93 -12.44 -18.93 2.18
CA ALA A 93 -12.59 -17.75 1.37
C ALA A 93 -11.86 -16.55 2.01
N TYR A 94 -11.54 -15.57 1.20
CA TYR A 94 -10.88 -14.35 1.65
C TYR A 94 -11.74 -13.13 1.39
N LEU A 95 -11.79 -12.23 2.35
CA LEU A 95 -12.40 -10.93 2.14
C LEU A 95 -11.43 -10.07 1.30
N ARG A 96 -11.96 -9.33 0.34
CA ARG A 96 -11.14 -8.52 -0.56
C ARG A 96 -10.40 -7.41 0.18
N PRO A 97 -9.08 -7.23 -0.02
CA PRO A 97 -8.30 -6.16 0.59
C PRO A 97 -8.37 -4.82 -0.17
N GLU A 98 -8.95 -4.84 -1.39
CA GLU A 98 -9.12 -3.70 -2.28
C GLU A 98 -10.27 -3.95 -3.25
N THR A 99 -10.77 -2.90 -3.89
CA THR A 99 -11.84 -3.00 -4.89
C THR A 99 -11.31 -3.15 -6.33
N ALA A 100 -10.04 -2.82 -6.59
CA ALA A 100 -9.41 -2.82 -7.90
C ALA A 100 -9.57 -4.14 -8.65
N GLN A 101 -9.32 -5.27 -8.01
CA GLN A 101 -9.33 -6.58 -8.67
C GLN A 101 -10.70 -6.96 -9.22
N GLY A 102 -11.79 -6.51 -8.56
CA GLY A 102 -13.14 -6.70 -9.08
C GLY A 102 -13.38 -5.99 -10.41
N MET A 103 -12.78 -4.81 -10.59
CA MET A 103 -12.89 -4.04 -11.84
C MET A 103 -12.12 -4.71 -12.98
N PHE A 104 -10.93 -5.25 -12.72
CA PHE A 104 -10.17 -6.00 -13.72
C PHE A 104 -10.85 -7.32 -14.13
N VAL A 105 -11.45 -8.03 -13.17
CA VAL A 105 -12.24 -9.25 -13.47
C VAL A 105 -13.41 -8.94 -14.40
N ASP A 106 -14.08 -7.80 -14.19
CA ASP A 106 -15.28 -7.42 -14.95
C ASP A 106 -14.97 -6.61 -16.22
N PHE A 107 -13.70 -6.28 -16.46
CA PHE A 107 -13.25 -5.46 -17.59
C PHE A 107 -13.82 -5.92 -18.92
N LYS A 108 -13.65 -7.21 -19.25
CA LYS A 108 -14.10 -7.76 -20.53
C LYS A 108 -15.63 -7.72 -20.68
N ASN A 109 -16.36 -7.97 -19.61
CA ASN A 109 -17.81 -7.84 -19.56
C ASN A 109 -18.26 -6.41 -19.87
N VAL A 110 -17.62 -5.43 -19.23
CA VAL A 110 -17.92 -4.01 -19.47
C VAL A 110 -17.68 -3.65 -20.94
N VAL A 111 -16.53 -4.01 -21.49
CA VAL A 111 -16.19 -3.74 -22.89
C VAL A 111 -17.20 -4.35 -23.84
N ASP A 112 -17.53 -5.62 -23.66
CA ASP A 112 -18.39 -6.37 -24.59
C ASP A 112 -19.86 -5.95 -24.52
N THR A 113 -20.35 -5.59 -23.33
CA THR A 113 -21.77 -5.23 -23.14
C THR A 113 -22.06 -3.76 -23.43
N THR A 114 -21.14 -2.87 -23.08
CA THR A 114 -21.35 -1.42 -23.22
C THR A 114 -20.74 -0.84 -24.50
N ARG A 115 -19.82 -1.57 -25.14
CA ARG A 115 -19.10 -1.13 -26.35
C ARG A 115 -18.37 0.20 -26.17
N VAL A 116 -17.84 0.45 -24.97
CA VAL A 116 -17.08 1.65 -24.67
C VAL A 116 -15.81 1.72 -25.51
N LYS A 117 -15.38 2.94 -25.80
CA LYS A 117 -14.11 3.21 -26.50
C LYS A 117 -13.10 3.79 -25.52
N LEU A 118 -11.82 3.49 -25.76
CA LEU A 118 -10.73 4.12 -25.01
C LEU A 118 -10.64 5.63 -25.31
N PRO A 119 -10.29 6.47 -24.32
CA PRO A 119 -10.10 6.09 -22.93
C PRO A 119 -11.44 5.98 -22.18
N PHE A 120 -11.51 5.07 -21.19
CA PHE A 120 -12.68 4.98 -20.30
C PHE A 120 -12.26 4.50 -18.91
N GLY A 121 -13.11 4.74 -17.91
CA GLY A 121 -12.87 4.28 -16.54
C GLY A 121 -13.96 3.36 -16.04
N ILE A 122 -13.58 2.44 -15.17
CA ILE A 122 -14.48 1.64 -14.33
C ILE A 122 -14.25 2.09 -12.90
N ALA A 123 -15.32 2.52 -12.22
CA ALA A 123 -15.24 2.97 -10.84
C ALA A 123 -16.07 2.07 -9.93
N GLN A 124 -15.59 1.86 -8.73
CA GLN A 124 -16.30 1.11 -7.69
C GLN A 124 -16.20 1.82 -6.36
N ILE A 125 -17.30 1.83 -5.61
CA ILE A 125 -17.35 2.19 -4.20
C ILE A 125 -17.80 0.96 -3.43
N GLY A 126 -17.08 0.57 -2.41
CA GLY A 126 -17.43 -0.60 -1.64
C GLY A 126 -16.52 -0.87 -0.46
N LYS A 127 -16.89 -1.88 0.30
CA LYS A 127 -16.13 -2.35 1.46
C LYS A 127 -14.87 -3.07 1.04
N SER A 128 -13.79 -2.78 1.76
CA SER A 128 -12.52 -3.52 1.72
C SER A 128 -12.06 -3.86 3.12
N PHE A 129 -11.22 -4.89 3.22
CA PHE A 129 -10.87 -5.50 4.49
C PHE A 129 -9.38 -5.80 4.53
N ARG A 130 -8.70 -5.24 5.52
CA ARG A 130 -7.28 -5.54 5.76
C ARG A 130 -7.09 -5.97 7.19
N ASN A 131 -6.48 -7.11 7.42
CA ASN A 131 -6.25 -7.64 8.76
C ASN A 131 -5.09 -6.90 9.44
N GLU A 132 -5.33 -5.62 9.76
CA GLU A 132 -4.33 -4.75 10.38
C GLU A 132 -3.91 -5.29 11.75
N ILE A 133 -2.60 -5.38 12.00
CA ILE A 133 -2.07 -5.78 13.31
C ILE A 133 -2.46 -4.74 14.35
N THR A 134 -2.27 -3.46 14.04
CA THR A 134 -2.53 -2.35 14.95
C THR A 134 -3.40 -1.27 14.29
N PRO A 135 -4.74 -1.41 14.35
CA PRO A 135 -5.63 -0.31 14.00
C PRO A 135 -5.35 0.92 14.86
N ARG A 136 -5.40 2.12 14.26
CA ARG A 136 -5.07 3.37 14.95
C ARG A 136 -5.63 4.59 14.23
N ASN A 137 -5.56 5.75 14.91
CA ASN A 137 -6.01 7.03 14.37
C ASN A 137 -7.49 7.00 13.95
N PHE A 138 -8.34 6.42 14.81
CA PHE A 138 -9.78 6.26 14.58
C PHE A 138 -10.05 5.51 13.27
N ILE A 139 -10.75 6.11 12.30
CA ILE A 139 -11.08 5.46 11.02
C ILE A 139 -9.92 5.46 10.01
N PHE A 140 -8.82 6.17 10.27
CA PHE A 140 -7.72 6.28 9.31
C PHE A 140 -7.06 4.93 9.03
N ARG A 141 -6.92 4.07 10.06
CA ARG A 141 -6.40 2.70 9.91
C ARG A 141 -7.30 1.72 10.65
N SER A 142 -8.24 1.17 9.93
CA SER A 142 -9.22 0.20 10.43
C SER A 142 -9.16 -1.10 9.62
N ARG A 143 -9.73 -2.17 10.16
CA ARG A 143 -9.76 -3.48 9.50
C ARG A 143 -10.84 -3.59 8.43
N GLU A 144 -11.92 -2.84 8.59
CA GLU A 144 -13.00 -2.69 7.62
C GLU A 144 -13.13 -1.21 7.25
N PHE A 145 -13.14 -0.90 5.98
CA PHE A 145 -13.25 0.48 5.50
C PHE A 145 -13.97 0.51 4.14
N GLU A 146 -14.45 1.66 3.78
CA GLU A 146 -14.97 1.92 2.45
C GLU A 146 -13.84 2.48 1.58
N GLN A 147 -13.79 1.99 0.35
CA GLN A 147 -12.83 2.42 -0.65
C GLN A 147 -13.58 2.88 -1.89
N MET A 148 -13.14 3.98 -2.48
CA MET A 148 -13.54 4.44 -3.79
C MET A 148 -12.31 4.35 -4.70
N GLU A 149 -12.41 3.52 -5.72
CA GLU A 149 -11.34 3.33 -6.71
C GLU A 149 -11.90 3.52 -8.11
N MET A 150 -11.03 3.93 -9.02
CA MET A 150 -11.30 3.99 -10.45
C MET A 150 -10.08 3.50 -11.20
N GLU A 151 -10.31 2.52 -12.08
CA GLU A 151 -9.32 2.06 -13.03
C GLU A 151 -9.62 2.73 -14.38
N TYR A 152 -8.65 3.52 -14.87
CA TYR A 152 -8.79 4.29 -16.11
C TYR A 152 -7.92 3.68 -17.20
N PHE A 153 -8.58 3.16 -18.22
CA PHE A 153 -7.94 2.42 -19.31
C PHE A 153 -7.64 3.33 -20.49
N ILE A 154 -6.40 3.27 -20.97
CA ILE A 154 -5.89 4.05 -22.09
C ILE A 154 -5.31 3.12 -23.17
N HIS A 155 -5.13 3.65 -24.37
CA HIS A 155 -4.47 2.91 -25.46
C HIS A 155 -3.03 2.56 -25.10
N GLU A 156 -2.53 1.40 -25.56
CA GLU A 156 -1.15 0.96 -25.27
C GLU A 156 -0.07 1.97 -25.73
N ASP A 157 -0.32 2.70 -26.81
CA ASP A 157 0.55 3.74 -27.36
C ASP A 157 0.32 5.14 -26.78
N ALA A 158 -0.63 5.30 -25.85
CA ALA A 158 -0.90 6.60 -25.24
C ALA A 158 0.26 7.06 -24.36
N ASP A 159 0.46 8.36 -24.30
CA ASP A 159 1.38 8.97 -23.35
C ASP A 159 0.86 8.83 -21.92
N TRP A 160 1.17 7.70 -21.31
CA TRP A 160 0.73 7.38 -19.95
C TRP A 160 1.24 8.40 -18.92
N ALA A 161 2.44 8.98 -19.11
CA ALA A 161 3.00 9.92 -18.15
C ALA A 161 2.22 11.23 -18.14
N LYS A 162 1.83 11.71 -19.33
CA LYS A 162 0.95 12.86 -19.47
C LYS A 162 -0.42 12.58 -18.85
N CYS A 163 -1.03 11.44 -19.16
CA CYS A 163 -2.33 11.04 -18.59
C CYS A 163 -2.27 10.95 -17.06
N HIS A 164 -1.21 10.38 -16.52
CA HIS A 164 -0.99 10.27 -15.07
C HIS A 164 -0.90 11.65 -14.40
N GLU A 165 -0.15 12.61 -14.98
CA GLU A 165 -0.06 13.97 -14.45
C GLU A 165 -1.39 14.74 -14.56
N GLU A 166 -2.15 14.53 -15.63
CA GLU A 166 -3.50 15.09 -15.78
C GLU A 166 -4.42 14.59 -14.65
N TRP A 167 -4.40 13.29 -14.33
CA TRP A 167 -5.17 12.72 -13.24
C TRP A 167 -4.73 13.25 -11.87
N ILE A 168 -3.45 13.34 -11.59
CA ILE A 168 -2.93 13.91 -10.34
C ILE A 168 -3.45 15.34 -10.17
N THR A 169 -3.32 16.15 -11.21
CA THR A 169 -3.79 17.55 -11.20
C THR A 169 -5.31 17.64 -11.00
N TRP A 170 -6.07 16.75 -11.65
CA TRP A 170 -7.50 16.70 -11.49
C TRP A 170 -7.92 16.34 -10.05
N CYS A 171 -7.29 15.32 -9.48
CA CYS A 171 -7.53 14.90 -8.09
C CYS A 171 -7.22 16.00 -7.08
N GLU A 172 -6.09 16.70 -7.23
CA GLU A 172 -5.76 17.85 -6.38
C GLU A 172 -6.80 18.97 -6.47
N ASN A 173 -7.24 19.29 -7.68
CA ASN A 173 -8.25 20.32 -7.89
C ASN A 173 -9.60 19.92 -7.32
N TRP A 174 -9.97 18.64 -7.46
CA TRP A 174 -11.18 18.12 -6.84
C TRP A 174 -11.12 18.22 -5.31
N LEU A 175 -10.02 17.82 -4.68
CA LEU A 175 -9.83 17.93 -3.22
C LEU A 175 -9.97 19.39 -2.75
N LYS A 176 -9.38 20.34 -3.47
CA LYS A 176 -9.52 21.77 -3.20
C LYS A 176 -10.97 22.22 -3.35
N SER A 177 -11.69 21.73 -4.36
CA SER A 177 -13.09 22.11 -4.63
C SER A 177 -14.06 21.66 -3.53
N ILE A 178 -13.76 20.55 -2.85
CA ILE A 178 -14.56 20.08 -1.71
C ILE A 178 -14.12 20.71 -0.36
N GLY A 179 -13.20 21.68 -0.38
CA GLY A 179 -12.84 22.49 0.76
C GLY A 179 -11.56 22.08 1.49
N LEU A 180 -10.75 21.15 0.98
CA LEU A 180 -9.47 20.85 1.61
C LEU A 180 -8.48 22.00 1.35
N PRO A 181 -7.82 22.53 2.41
CA PRO A 181 -6.87 23.62 2.23
C PRO A 181 -5.65 23.20 1.42
N ALA A 182 -5.31 23.95 0.38
CA ALA A 182 -4.15 23.68 -0.46
C ALA A 182 -2.83 23.61 0.34
N SER A 183 -2.72 24.38 1.45
CA SER A 183 -1.57 24.34 2.37
C SER A 183 -1.41 23.03 3.15
N HIS A 184 -2.43 22.18 3.16
CA HIS A 184 -2.41 20.87 3.79
C HIS A 184 -2.15 19.75 2.81
N LEU A 185 -2.14 20.02 1.49
CA LEU A 185 -1.88 19.04 0.45
C LEU A 185 -0.44 19.12 -0.01
N SER A 186 0.17 17.97 -0.27
CA SER A 186 1.48 17.86 -0.91
C SER A 186 1.54 16.58 -1.73
N ARG A 187 2.48 16.49 -2.68
CA ARG A 187 2.72 15.29 -3.47
C ARG A 187 3.90 14.53 -2.91
N TYR A 188 3.78 13.22 -2.89
CA TYR A 188 4.90 12.31 -2.71
C TYR A 188 5.03 11.42 -3.94
N THR A 189 6.08 11.65 -4.71
CA THR A 189 6.41 10.82 -5.88
C THR A 189 7.27 9.65 -5.42
N HIS A 190 6.81 8.44 -5.65
CA HIS A 190 7.57 7.25 -5.30
C HIS A 190 8.83 7.13 -6.15
N PRO A 191 10.02 6.96 -5.53
CA PRO A 191 11.22 6.68 -6.27
C PRO A 191 11.14 5.31 -6.97
N LYS A 192 11.86 5.14 -8.08
CA LYS A 192 11.75 3.95 -8.94
C LYS A 192 11.97 2.63 -8.20
N GLU A 193 12.90 2.62 -7.26
CA GLU A 193 13.23 1.45 -6.43
C GLU A 193 12.15 1.06 -5.42
N LYS A 194 11.17 1.93 -5.19
CA LYS A 194 10.03 1.68 -4.29
C LYS A 194 8.72 1.45 -5.01
N LEU A 195 8.72 1.52 -6.33
CA LEU A 195 7.52 1.23 -7.11
C LEU A 195 7.12 -0.23 -6.95
N ALA A 196 5.82 -0.48 -6.85
CA ALA A 196 5.29 -1.82 -6.98
C ALA A 196 5.65 -2.40 -8.35
N PHE A 197 5.86 -3.71 -8.43
CA PHE A 197 6.31 -4.38 -9.64
C PHE A 197 5.40 -4.18 -10.86
N TYR A 198 4.14 -3.83 -10.65
CA TYR A 198 3.16 -3.53 -11.69
C TYR A 198 3.11 -2.04 -12.07
N SER A 199 3.76 -1.15 -11.31
CA SER A 199 3.64 0.29 -11.50
C SER A 199 4.80 0.87 -12.31
N ARG A 200 4.45 1.74 -13.25
CA ARG A 200 5.40 2.58 -14.01
C ARG A 200 5.69 3.90 -13.31
N GLY A 201 4.76 4.36 -12.48
CA GLY A 201 4.86 5.58 -11.69
C GLY A 201 3.73 5.66 -10.68
N THR A 202 4.02 6.10 -9.48
CA THR A 202 3.05 6.30 -8.40
C THR A 202 3.28 7.65 -7.74
N VAL A 203 2.21 8.37 -7.53
CA VAL A 203 2.19 9.63 -6.76
C VAL A 203 1.08 9.54 -5.74
N ASP A 204 1.43 9.81 -4.47
CA ASP A 204 0.44 9.96 -3.41
C ASP A 204 0.18 11.44 -3.16
N ILE A 205 -1.09 11.81 -3.08
CA ILE A 205 -1.50 13.10 -2.53
C ILE A 205 -1.53 12.93 -1.02
N MET A 206 -0.61 13.61 -0.36
CA MET A 206 -0.46 13.61 1.09
C MET A 206 -1.33 14.70 1.70
N PHE A 207 -1.87 14.44 2.88
CA PHE A 207 -2.63 15.42 3.66
C PHE A 207 -2.06 15.58 5.06
N LYS A 208 -2.05 16.81 5.56
CA LYS A 208 -1.63 17.13 6.91
C LYS A 208 -2.77 16.92 7.90
N TYR A 209 -2.85 15.70 8.43
CA TYR A 209 -3.79 15.34 9.50
C TYR A 209 -3.31 15.86 10.87
N PRO A 210 -4.17 15.87 11.89
CA PRO A 210 -3.75 16.21 13.27
C PRO A 210 -2.65 15.32 13.83
N PHE A 211 -2.52 14.09 13.33
CA PHE A 211 -1.53 13.11 13.74
C PHE A 211 -0.31 13.02 12.79
N GLY A 212 -0.15 13.96 11.88
CA GLY A 212 0.98 14.03 10.94
C GLY A 212 0.57 14.01 9.47
N VAL A 213 1.56 14.12 8.60
CA VAL A 213 1.35 14.04 7.14
C VAL A 213 1.23 12.57 6.74
N GLN A 214 0.12 12.21 6.13
CA GLN A 214 -0.16 10.83 5.68
C GLN A 214 -0.80 10.86 4.30
N GLU A 215 -0.75 9.71 3.62
CA GLU A 215 -1.42 9.50 2.34
C GLU A 215 -2.93 9.72 2.46
N LEU A 216 -3.48 10.47 1.52
CA LEU A 216 -4.91 10.66 1.35
C LEU A 216 -5.41 9.94 0.09
N TRP A 217 -4.64 9.98 -0.99
CA TRP A 217 -5.05 9.42 -2.28
C TRP A 217 -3.83 9.00 -3.10
N GLY A 218 -3.76 7.75 -3.50
CA GLY A 218 -2.72 7.21 -4.37
C GLY A 218 -3.16 7.18 -5.84
N ILE A 219 -2.32 7.63 -6.74
CA ILE A 219 -2.52 7.57 -8.19
C ILE A 219 -1.36 6.80 -8.81
N ALA A 220 -1.63 5.64 -9.41
CA ALA A 220 -0.60 4.76 -9.96
C ALA A 220 -0.84 4.47 -11.46
N ALA A 221 0.20 4.56 -12.25
CA ALA A 221 0.19 4.09 -13.64
C ALA A 221 0.60 2.61 -13.66
N ARG A 222 -0.37 1.70 -13.81
CA ARG A 222 -0.19 0.24 -13.63
C ARG A 222 0.25 -0.48 -14.92
N GLY A 223 0.06 0.09 -16.09
CA GLY A 223 0.24 -0.60 -17.37
C GLY A 223 -0.80 -1.71 -17.56
N ASN A 224 -0.46 -2.75 -18.32
CA ASN A 224 -1.38 -3.85 -18.64
C ASN A 224 -1.20 -5.11 -17.77
N TYR A 225 -0.46 -4.99 -16.67
CA TYR A 225 -0.10 -6.15 -15.83
C TYR A 225 -1.32 -6.92 -15.36
N ASP A 226 -2.30 -6.23 -14.76
CA ASP A 226 -3.48 -6.87 -14.16
C ASP A 226 -4.31 -7.62 -15.22
N LEU A 227 -4.62 -6.98 -16.34
CA LEU A 227 -5.36 -7.60 -17.44
C LEU A 227 -4.61 -8.80 -18.03
N THR A 228 -3.29 -8.71 -18.14
CA THR A 228 -2.44 -9.83 -18.62
C THR A 228 -2.48 -11.00 -17.65
N GLN A 229 -2.43 -10.76 -16.35
CA GLN A 229 -2.53 -11.81 -15.34
C GLN A 229 -3.92 -12.48 -15.36
N HIS A 230 -4.99 -11.70 -15.47
CA HIS A 230 -6.35 -12.22 -15.59
C HIS A 230 -6.54 -13.04 -16.87
N ALA A 231 -5.98 -12.59 -18.01
CA ALA A 231 -6.00 -13.35 -19.25
C ALA A 231 -5.28 -14.70 -19.11
N THR A 232 -4.10 -14.68 -18.50
CA THR A 232 -3.30 -15.91 -18.30
C THR A 232 -4.00 -16.89 -17.37
N ALA A 233 -4.52 -16.42 -16.24
CA ALA A 233 -5.16 -17.29 -15.24
C ALA A 233 -6.51 -17.86 -15.71
N SER A 234 -7.29 -17.08 -16.47
CA SER A 234 -8.61 -17.50 -16.95
C SER A 234 -8.59 -18.21 -18.29
N GLY A 235 -7.51 -18.10 -19.06
CA GLY A 235 -7.43 -18.53 -20.45
C GLY A 235 -8.30 -17.70 -21.41
N LYS A 236 -8.83 -16.54 -20.94
CA LYS A 236 -9.69 -15.66 -21.74
C LYS A 236 -8.96 -14.34 -22.02
N PRO A 237 -8.80 -13.95 -23.29
CA PRO A 237 -8.17 -12.70 -23.65
C PRO A 237 -8.87 -11.49 -23.02
N GLN A 238 -8.09 -10.56 -22.47
CA GLN A 238 -8.54 -9.28 -21.95
C GLN A 238 -8.17 -8.16 -22.93
N ASP A 239 -8.39 -8.41 -24.23
CA ASP A 239 -8.03 -7.50 -25.31
C ASP A 239 -9.21 -6.65 -25.78
N ILE A 240 -8.90 -5.52 -26.38
CA ILE A 240 -9.82 -4.65 -27.14
C ILE A 240 -9.39 -4.69 -28.60
N PHE A 241 -10.37 -4.67 -29.49
CA PHE A 241 -10.13 -4.54 -30.92
C PHE A 241 -10.09 -3.05 -31.32
N ASP A 242 -8.97 -2.61 -31.86
CA ASP A 242 -8.81 -1.27 -32.41
C ASP A 242 -9.33 -1.26 -33.88
N GLU A 243 -10.40 -0.52 -34.11
CA GLU A 243 -10.99 -0.40 -35.43
C GLU A 243 -10.10 0.36 -36.44
N THR A 244 -9.19 1.17 -35.96
CA THR A 244 -8.27 1.98 -36.79
C THR A 244 -7.13 1.14 -37.32
N THR A 245 -6.44 0.43 -36.42
CA THR A 245 -5.29 -0.42 -36.77
C THR A 245 -5.68 -1.84 -37.18
N LYS A 246 -6.95 -2.22 -36.96
CA LYS A 246 -7.48 -3.59 -37.16
C LYS A 246 -6.70 -4.65 -36.36
N LYS A 247 -6.15 -4.27 -35.24
CA LYS A 247 -5.41 -5.16 -34.32
C LYS A 247 -6.09 -5.24 -32.97
N LYS A 248 -5.78 -6.31 -32.26
CA LYS A 248 -6.13 -6.47 -30.87
C LYS A 248 -4.94 -6.11 -30.00
N PHE A 249 -5.21 -5.46 -28.87
CA PHE A 249 -4.20 -5.11 -27.87
C PHE A 249 -4.80 -5.13 -26.47
N VAL A 250 -3.95 -5.22 -25.46
CA VAL A 250 -4.35 -5.12 -24.05
C VAL A 250 -4.11 -3.68 -23.59
N PRO A 251 -5.14 -2.94 -23.18
CA PRO A 251 -4.98 -1.55 -22.75
C PRO A 251 -4.15 -1.43 -21.48
N HIS A 252 -3.64 -0.20 -21.25
CA HIS A 252 -2.94 0.16 -20.04
C HIS A 252 -3.84 0.90 -19.08
#